data_f88d6a02dc95601b6289d5ad542881b5
#
_entry.id   f88d6a02dc95601b6289d5ad542881b5
#
_cell.length_a   1.000
_cell.length_b   1.000
_cell.length_c   1.000
_cell.angle_alpha   90.00
_cell.angle_beta   90.00
_cell.angle_gamma   90.00
#
_symmetry.space_group_name_H-M   'P 1'
#
loop_
_entity.id
_entity.type
_entity.pdbx_description
1 polymer ?
#
loop_
_entity_poly.entity_id
_entity_poly.type
_entity_poly.pdbx_seq_one_letter_code
_entity_poly.pdbx_strand_id
1 'polypeptide(L)'
;MNDKGLLFIDEASGLSVDDIKDLSSTRSSGAVTMNKIIKGEARARTRLVWLSNPRSGRNVAEFYWKGFGAFQEYIPVVEDQARYDLVLTAAREDLDVLDGIDSTSMPQTAMWRALFSAAWNLTADQIKFSSDFKATMREVAHKLNDDYGGGPLVVGVAVHEKLLRLSCAMAVLCGDVYDGNLQVTSKHLDWAQQWLRYTLEKPSLSYGAYIREKRRAEQKKQENINWIKAQLELHPALKSLLTASSFKGYQITEILGIDRADASKLLSELLGRGLVKTGRSSSYIPDKLLLDVARQEEVNLNV
;
A
#
# COMPACT_ATOMS: atom_id res chain seq x y z
N MET A 1 29.12 -13.36 -7.54
CA MET A 1 28.00 -12.64 -6.92
C MET A 1 28.52 -11.38 -6.26
N ASN A 2 27.92 -10.23 -6.55
CA ASN A 2 28.33 -8.95 -5.95
C ASN A 2 27.62 -8.75 -4.60
N ASP A 3 28.15 -9.33 -3.53
CA ASP A 3 27.69 -8.96 -2.18
C ASP A 3 28.00 -7.47 -1.94
N LYS A 4 27.05 -6.73 -1.36
CA LYS A 4 27.10 -5.27 -1.18
C LYS A 4 27.15 -4.46 -2.49
N GLY A 5 26.78 -5.03 -3.63
CA GLY A 5 26.73 -4.35 -4.92
C GLY A 5 25.48 -3.49 -5.13
N LEU A 6 25.42 -2.81 -6.27
CA LEU A 6 24.24 -2.16 -6.82
C LEU A 6 23.85 -2.90 -8.10
N LEU A 7 22.61 -3.33 -8.18
CA LEU A 7 22.04 -3.98 -9.35
C LEU A 7 20.93 -3.11 -9.94
N PHE A 8 21.14 -2.65 -11.17
CA PHE A 8 20.12 -2.02 -11.97
C PHE A 8 19.47 -3.07 -12.85
N ILE A 9 18.15 -3.16 -12.77
CA ILE A 9 17.32 -3.99 -13.65
C ILE A 9 16.55 -3.01 -14.53
N ASP A 10 17.02 -2.82 -15.75
CA ASP A 10 16.34 -2.02 -16.76
C ASP A 10 15.32 -2.89 -17.51
N GLU A 11 14.26 -2.24 -18.01
CA GLU A 11 13.13 -2.93 -18.64
C GLU A 11 12.56 -4.07 -17.79
N ALA A 12 12.51 -3.86 -16.48
CA ALA A 12 12.06 -4.87 -15.52
C ALA A 12 10.63 -5.38 -15.82
N SER A 13 9.86 -4.69 -16.67
CA SER A 13 8.57 -5.18 -17.20
C SER A 13 8.68 -6.49 -17.97
N GLY A 14 9.86 -6.83 -18.48
CA GLY A 14 10.15 -8.10 -19.14
C GLY A 14 10.27 -9.31 -18.20
N LEU A 15 10.46 -9.08 -16.88
CA LEU A 15 10.54 -10.17 -15.91
C LEU A 15 9.18 -10.83 -15.69
N SER A 16 9.18 -12.16 -15.62
CA SER A 16 7.99 -12.90 -15.19
C SER A 16 7.71 -12.72 -13.69
N VAL A 17 6.50 -13.08 -13.25
CA VAL A 17 6.16 -13.09 -11.81
C VAL A 17 7.06 -14.05 -11.03
N ASP A 18 7.45 -15.17 -11.64
CA ASP A 18 8.34 -16.15 -11.02
C ASP A 18 9.76 -15.61 -10.87
N ASP A 19 10.29 -14.90 -11.88
CA ASP A 19 11.61 -14.25 -11.77
C ASP A 19 11.62 -13.22 -10.62
N ILE A 20 10.54 -12.44 -10.48
CA ILE A 20 10.38 -11.46 -9.40
C ILE A 20 10.34 -12.16 -8.05
N LYS A 21 9.65 -13.31 -7.96
CA LYS A 21 9.56 -14.13 -6.75
C LYS A 21 10.90 -14.73 -6.38
N ASP A 22 11.69 -15.19 -7.35
CA ASP A 22 13.03 -15.74 -7.12
C ASP A 22 13.99 -14.69 -6.54
N LEU A 23 13.80 -13.42 -6.86
CA LEU A 23 14.55 -12.31 -6.25
C LEU A 23 14.02 -11.92 -4.85
N SER A 24 12.94 -12.52 -4.38
CA SER A 24 12.29 -12.18 -3.10
C SER A 24 13.22 -12.43 -1.90
N SER A 25 13.95 -13.55 -1.88
CA SER A 25 14.92 -13.88 -0.83
C SER A 25 16.08 -12.88 -0.79
N THR A 26 16.61 -12.51 -1.96
CA THR A 26 17.66 -11.49 -2.09
C THR A 26 17.23 -10.15 -1.52
N ARG A 27 15.96 -9.75 -1.79
CA ARG A 27 15.38 -8.49 -1.30
C ARG A 27 15.13 -8.50 0.21
N SER A 28 14.75 -9.64 0.78
CA SER A 28 14.34 -9.73 2.19
C SER A 28 15.49 -10.08 3.13
N SER A 29 16.33 -11.07 2.77
CA SER A 29 17.40 -11.58 3.63
C SER A 29 18.82 -11.22 3.15
N GLY A 30 18.94 -10.73 1.92
CA GLY A 30 20.26 -10.52 1.30
C GLY A 30 21.01 -11.81 1.07
N ALA A 31 20.30 -12.93 0.91
CA ALA A 31 20.85 -14.25 0.66
C ALA A 31 20.17 -14.91 -0.55
N VAL A 32 20.92 -15.70 -1.28
CA VAL A 32 20.43 -16.57 -2.35
C VAL A 32 20.73 -18.00 -1.98
N THR A 33 19.71 -18.82 -1.89
CA THR A 33 19.81 -20.24 -1.60
C THR A 33 19.62 -21.05 -2.87
N MET A 34 20.56 -21.90 -3.19
CA MET A 34 20.46 -22.83 -4.30
C MET A 34 20.08 -24.22 -3.76
N ASN A 35 18.89 -24.71 -4.09
CA ASN A 35 18.35 -26.01 -3.64
C ASN A 35 18.32 -27.03 -4.79
N LYS A 36 19.39 -27.10 -5.61
CA LYS A 36 19.55 -28.14 -6.63
C LYS A 36 20.40 -29.30 -6.09
N ILE A 37 21.04 -30.04 -6.97
CA ILE A 37 21.90 -31.18 -6.63
C ILE A 37 22.98 -30.79 -5.61
N ILE A 38 23.52 -29.59 -5.72
CA ILE A 38 24.41 -28.98 -4.72
C ILE A 38 23.65 -27.91 -3.98
N LYS A 39 23.46 -28.12 -2.67
CA LYS A 39 22.88 -27.10 -1.80
C LYS A 39 23.95 -26.08 -1.46
N GLY A 40 23.64 -24.81 -1.64
CA GLY A 40 24.55 -23.72 -1.31
C GLY A 40 23.77 -22.45 -0.95
N GLU A 41 24.34 -21.68 -0.04
CA GLU A 41 23.86 -20.35 0.29
C GLU A 41 24.96 -19.34 0.01
N ALA A 42 24.61 -18.22 -0.63
CA ALA A 42 25.53 -17.14 -0.89
C ALA A 42 24.91 -15.82 -0.43
N ARG A 43 25.75 -14.98 0.16
CA ARG A 43 25.33 -13.61 0.49
C ARG A 43 25.16 -12.79 -0.78
N ALA A 44 24.05 -12.10 -0.88
CA ALA A 44 23.68 -11.24 -2.01
C ALA A 44 23.00 -9.97 -1.50
N ARG A 45 23.66 -9.27 -0.54
CA ARG A 45 23.19 -8.00 0.02
C ARG A 45 23.37 -6.90 -1.01
N THR A 46 22.46 -6.85 -1.96
CA THR A 46 22.54 -5.97 -3.13
C THR A 46 21.43 -4.93 -3.05
N ARG A 47 21.78 -3.69 -3.37
CA ARG A 47 20.80 -2.63 -3.57
C ARG A 47 20.19 -2.79 -4.95
N LEU A 48 18.86 -2.88 -5.01
CA LEU A 48 18.13 -3.12 -6.25
C LEU A 48 17.48 -1.82 -6.72
N VAL A 49 17.75 -1.44 -7.93
CA VAL A 49 17.06 -0.33 -8.63
C VAL A 49 16.38 -0.93 -9.86
N TRP A 50 15.08 -0.80 -9.91
CA TRP A 50 14.26 -1.32 -10.98
C TRP A 50 13.72 -0.17 -11.80
N LEU A 51 13.98 -0.21 -13.10
CA LEU A 51 13.48 0.74 -14.06
C LEU A 51 12.50 0.01 -14.97
N SER A 52 11.31 0.55 -15.14
CA SER A 52 10.29 -0.12 -15.95
C SER A 52 9.26 0.87 -16.49
N ASN A 53 8.86 0.63 -17.72
CA ASN A 53 7.59 1.10 -18.24
C ASN A 53 6.45 0.15 -17.80
N PRO A 54 5.18 0.57 -17.85
CA PRO A 54 4.05 -0.34 -17.63
C PRO A 54 4.09 -1.54 -18.59
N ARG A 55 3.78 -2.75 -18.07
CA ARG A 55 3.85 -4.01 -18.85
C ARG A 55 2.99 -3.99 -20.11
N SER A 56 1.82 -3.38 -20.01
CA SER A 56 0.82 -3.33 -21.09
C SER A 56 1.17 -2.36 -22.22
N GLY A 57 2.30 -1.64 -22.13
CA GLY A 57 2.63 -0.54 -23.04
C GLY A 57 1.70 0.67 -22.91
N ARG A 58 0.78 0.68 -21.95
CA ARG A 58 -0.11 1.80 -21.64
C ARG A 58 0.67 2.96 -21.02
N ASN A 59 0.12 4.16 -21.18
CA ASN A 59 0.64 5.30 -20.41
C ASN A 59 0.24 5.15 -18.94
N VAL A 60 1.10 5.60 -18.02
CA VAL A 60 0.81 5.63 -16.58
C VAL A 60 -0.52 6.34 -16.27
N ALA A 61 -0.86 7.39 -17.00
CA ALA A 61 -2.12 8.13 -16.83
C ALA A 61 -3.39 7.32 -17.15
N GLU A 62 -3.28 6.22 -17.90
CA GLU A 62 -4.42 5.37 -18.27
C GLU A 62 -4.81 4.37 -17.16
N PHE A 63 -3.98 4.21 -16.15
CA PHE A 63 -4.33 3.38 -15.00
C PHE A 63 -5.22 4.15 -14.04
N TYR A 64 -6.20 3.47 -13.44
CA TYR A 64 -7.11 4.08 -12.48
C TYR A 64 -6.35 4.74 -11.31
N TRP A 65 -5.32 4.07 -10.80
CA TRP A 65 -4.41 4.60 -9.78
C TRP A 65 -3.07 5.06 -10.37
N LYS A 66 -3.04 5.50 -11.60
CA LYS A 66 -1.86 6.00 -12.31
C LYS A 66 -0.61 5.13 -12.04
N GLY A 67 0.47 5.73 -11.57
CA GLY A 67 1.73 5.02 -11.31
C GLY A 67 1.62 3.91 -10.27
N PHE A 68 0.77 4.07 -9.25
CA PHE A 68 0.54 2.99 -8.30
C PHE A 68 -0.22 1.82 -8.97
N GLY A 69 -1.18 2.09 -9.83
CA GLY A 69 -1.85 1.06 -10.62
C GLY A 69 -0.90 0.31 -11.57
N ALA A 70 -0.01 1.04 -12.22
CA ALA A 70 1.05 0.44 -13.06
C ALA A 70 2.01 -0.42 -12.21
N PHE A 71 2.38 0.04 -11.02
CA PHE A 71 3.20 -0.72 -10.08
C PHE A 71 2.52 -2.01 -9.61
N GLN A 72 1.21 -1.96 -9.34
CA GLN A 72 0.42 -3.16 -8.97
C GLN A 72 0.34 -4.18 -10.11
N GLU A 73 0.22 -3.73 -11.36
CA GLU A 73 0.27 -4.64 -12.52
C GLU A 73 1.66 -5.28 -12.66
N TYR A 74 2.70 -4.52 -12.36
CA TYR A 74 4.07 -4.98 -12.44
C TYR A 74 4.44 -5.94 -11.30
N ILE A 75 4.09 -5.61 -10.05
CA ILE A 75 4.30 -6.40 -8.85
C ILE A 75 2.93 -6.76 -8.26
N PRO A 76 2.28 -7.86 -8.70
CA PRO A 76 0.91 -8.18 -8.29
C PRO A 76 0.81 -8.68 -6.84
N VAL A 77 1.90 -9.17 -6.26
CA VAL A 77 1.94 -9.71 -4.91
C VAL A 77 2.14 -8.58 -3.89
N VAL A 78 1.18 -8.39 -3.00
CA VAL A 78 1.15 -7.29 -2.01
C VAL A 78 2.37 -7.33 -1.08
N GLU A 79 2.78 -8.52 -0.64
CA GLU A 79 3.95 -8.73 0.21
C GLU A 79 5.24 -8.31 -0.50
N ASP A 80 5.32 -8.49 -1.81
CA ASP A 80 6.45 -8.04 -2.60
C ASP A 80 6.44 -6.53 -2.79
N GLN A 81 5.26 -5.91 -2.97
CA GLN A 81 5.11 -4.46 -3.01
C GLN A 81 5.63 -3.80 -1.73
N ALA A 82 5.35 -4.41 -0.57
CA ALA A 82 5.76 -3.89 0.73
C ALA A 82 7.29 -3.83 0.93
N ARG A 83 8.04 -4.63 0.18
CA ARG A 83 9.51 -4.72 0.27
C ARG A 83 10.26 -3.60 -0.47
N TYR A 84 9.56 -2.79 -1.26
CA TYR A 84 10.18 -1.63 -1.90
C TYR A 84 10.28 -0.48 -0.90
N ASP A 85 11.46 0.06 -0.72
CA ASP A 85 11.67 1.23 0.15
C ASP A 85 11.01 2.48 -0.46
N LEU A 86 11.13 2.62 -1.78
CA LEU A 86 10.57 3.73 -2.55
C LEU A 86 10.00 3.24 -3.88
N VAL A 87 8.92 3.87 -4.30
CA VAL A 87 8.34 3.76 -5.63
C VAL A 87 8.24 5.17 -6.19
N LEU A 88 8.98 5.43 -7.24
CA LEU A 88 9.00 6.73 -7.90
C LEU A 88 8.35 6.61 -9.27
N THR A 89 7.58 7.61 -9.64
CA THR A 89 7.00 7.74 -10.97
C THR A 89 7.59 8.95 -11.68
N ALA A 90 7.86 8.79 -12.96
CA ALA A 90 8.14 9.88 -13.87
C ALA A 90 7.03 9.95 -14.92
N ALA A 91 6.24 11.00 -14.89
CA ALA A 91 5.15 11.23 -15.82
C ALA A 91 5.24 12.65 -16.40
N ARG A 92 4.61 12.86 -17.55
CA ARG A 92 4.63 14.16 -18.22
C ARG A 92 4.08 15.30 -17.34
N GLU A 93 3.10 14.98 -16.50
CA GLU A 93 2.51 15.91 -15.53
C GLU A 93 3.46 16.33 -14.39
N ASP A 94 4.62 15.66 -14.26
CA ASP A 94 5.65 16.03 -13.28
C ASP A 94 6.65 17.05 -13.85
N LEU A 95 6.60 17.34 -15.14
CA LEU A 95 7.59 18.19 -15.84
C LEU A 95 7.50 19.66 -15.43
N ASP A 96 6.30 20.14 -15.05
CA ASP A 96 6.11 21.52 -14.58
C ASP A 96 6.97 21.87 -13.36
N VAL A 97 7.41 20.85 -12.60
CA VAL A 97 8.30 21.01 -11.46
C VAL A 97 9.77 21.13 -11.89
N LEU A 98 10.11 20.67 -13.10
CA LEU A 98 11.48 20.59 -13.59
C LEU A 98 11.92 21.86 -14.35
N ASP A 99 11.00 22.71 -14.79
CA ASP A 99 11.29 23.92 -15.56
C ASP A 99 12.12 24.96 -14.80
N GLY A 100 12.31 24.79 -13.49
CA GLY A 100 13.16 25.63 -12.65
C GLY A 100 14.50 24.98 -12.24
N ILE A 101 14.78 23.75 -12.67
CA ILE A 101 16.04 23.07 -12.31
C ILE A 101 17.08 23.40 -13.39
N ASP A 102 17.96 24.34 -13.05
CA ASP A 102 19.14 24.61 -13.87
C ASP A 102 20.10 23.40 -13.84
N SER A 103 20.23 22.74 -14.97
CA SER A 103 21.12 21.57 -15.12
C SER A 103 22.61 21.92 -14.88
N THR A 104 22.96 23.21 -14.90
CA THR A 104 24.31 23.69 -14.60
C THR A 104 24.66 23.68 -13.12
N SER A 105 23.67 23.58 -12.24
CA SER A 105 23.81 23.55 -10.78
C SER A 105 24.07 22.16 -10.18
N MET A 106 24.22 21.12 -11.00
CA MET A 106 24.53 19.77 -10.52
C MET A 106 25.82 19.76 -9.70
N PRO A 107 25.79 19.24 -8.46
CA PRO A 107 26.98 19.16 -7.62
C PRO A 107 28.13 18.46 -8.36
N GLN A 108 29.35 18.88 -8.12
CA GLN A 108 30.53 18.29 -8.76
C GLN A 108 30.53 16.78 -8.55
N THR A 109 30.65 16.01 -9.62
CA THR A 109 30.65 14.54 -9.63
C THR A 109 31.65 13.94 -8.62
N ALA A 110 32.78 14.65 -8.34
CA ALA A 110 33.76 14.25 -7.35
C ALA A 110 33.20 14.23 -5.91
N MET A 111 32.42 15.24 -5.54
CA MET A 111 31.79 15.29 -4.22
C MET A 111 30.80 14.12 -4.03
N TRP A 112 29.95 13.87 -5.01
CA TRP A 112 29.02 12.74 -4.97
C TRP A 112 29.74 11.40 -4.89
N ARG A 113 30.81 11.21 -5.66
CA ARG A 113 31.63 9.99 -5.59
C ARG A 113 32.24 9.80 -4.21
N ALA A 114 32.73 10.85 -3.57
CA ALA A 114 33.29 10.78 -2.22
C ALA A 114 32.22 10.40 -1.18
N LEU A 115 31.05 11.04 -1.23
CA LEU A 115 29.93 10.74 -0.33
C LEU A 115 29.44 9.30 -0.49
N PHE A 116 29.22 8.85 -1.72
CA PHE A 116 28.81 7.48 -1.99
C PHE A 116 29.88 6.46 -1.60
N SER A 117 31.14 6.73 -1.85
CA SER A 117 32.23 5.84 -1.43
C SER A 117 32.34 5.73 0.09
N ALA A 118 32.19 6.84 0.80
CA ALA A 118 32.15 6.84 2.26
C ALA A 118 30.96 6.03 2.79
N ALA A 119 29.75 6.31 2.28
CA ALA A 119 28.53 5.61 2.67
C ALA A 119 28.58 4.10 2.38
N TRP A 120 29.21 3.71 1.27
CA TRP A 120 29.32 2.31 0.87
C TRP A 120 30.14 1.46 1.81
N ASN A 121 31.13 2.08 2.45
CA ASN A 121 32.06 1.42 3.36
C ASN A 121 31.62 1.45 4.83
N LEU A 122 30.53 2.19 5.16
CA LEU A 122 30.03 2.25 6.53
C LEU A 122 29.53 0.86 7.00
N THR A 123 29.89 0.56 8.23
CA THR A 123 29.38 -0.60 8.96
C THR A 123 28.31 -0.17 9.96
N ALA A 124 27.48 -1.10 10.44
CA ALA A 124 26.37 -0.77 11.34
C ALA A 124 26.82 -0.09 12.64
N ASP A 125 27.98 -0.46 13.17
CA ASP A 125 28.59 0.12 14.38
C ASP A 125 29.07 1.57 14.19
N GLN A 126 29.29 1.99 12.95
CA GLN A 126 29.64 3.37 12.60
C GLN A 126 28.41 4.28 12.43
N ILE A 127 27.19 3.77 12.52
CA ILE A 127 25.99 4.57 12.44
C ILE A 127 25.55 4.94 13.85
N LYS A 128 25.56 6.24 14.17
CA LYS A 128 25.20 6.78 15.48
C LYS A 128 23.92 7.58 15.37
N PHE A 129 22.99 7.31 16.28
CA PHE A 129 21.70 7.99 16.35
C PHE A 129 21.67 8.96 17.54
N SER A 130 21.01 10.11 17.35
CA SER A 130 20.72 11.02 18.47
C SER A 130 19.81 10.34 19.49
N SER A 131 19.88 10.79 20.73
CA SER A 131 19.14 10.19 21.86
C SER A 131 17.63 10.21 21.68
N ASP A 132 17.09 11.22 20.99
CA ASP A 132 15.67 11.42 20.70
C ASP A 132 15.20 10.65 19.45
N PHE A 133 16.10 10.21 18.58
CA PHE A 133 15.79 9.62 17.27
C PHE A 133 14.77 8.50 17.35
N LYS A 134 14.94 7.56 18.29
CA LYS A 134 14.08 6.38 18.41
C LYS A 134 12.65 6.75 18.80
N ALA A 135 12.47 7.72 19.70
CA ALA A 135 11.15 8.18 20.11
C ALA A 135 10.45 8.90 18.97
N THR A 136 11.14 9.86 18.34
CA THR A 136 10.63 10.62 17.20
C THR A 136 10.29 9.71 16.03
N MET A 137 11.10 8.68 15.74
CA MET A 137 10.83 7.72 14.66
C MET A 137 9.53 6.95 14.90
N ARG A 138 9.21 6.58 16.15
CA ARG A 138 7.94 5.92 16.47
C ARG A 138 6.75 6.82 16.19
N GLU A 139 6.81 8.08 16.61
CA GLU A 139 5.74 9.06 16.37
C GLU A 139 5.52 9.29 14.87
N VAL A 140 6.60 9.46 14.12
CA VAL A 140 6.56 9.64 12.66
C VAL A 140 5.97 8.41 11.98
N ALA A 141 6.38 7.20 12.39
CA ALA A 141 5.86 5.97 11.84
C ALA A 141 4.36 5.80 12.12
N HIS A 142 3.89 6.15 13.32
CA HIS A 142 2.45 6.16 13.64
C HIS A 142 1.69 7.12 12.73
N LYS A 143 2.13 8.37 12.59
CA LYS A 143 1.50 9.36 11.71
C LYS A 143 1.46 8.90 10.25
N LEU A 144 2.51 8.26 9.74
CA LEU A 144 2.51 7.71 8.39
C LEU A 144 1.54 6.54 8.24
N ASN A 145 1.43 5.67 9.25
CA ASN A 145 0.43 4.61 9.24
C ASN A 145 -0.99 5.16 9.32
N ASP A 146 -1.23 6.21 10.10
CA ASP A 146 -2.53 6.87 10.17
C ASP A 146 -2.92 7.51 8.84
N ASP A 147 -1.96 8.10 8.12
CA ASP A 147 -2.23 8.79 6.86
C ASP A 147 -2.30 7.83 5.66
N TYR A 148 -1.40 6.85 5.59
CA TYR A 148 -1.17 6.00 4.41
C TYR A 148 -1.24 4.49 4.67
N GLY A 149 -1.48 4.06 5.90
CA GLY A 149 -1.62 2.65 6.24
C GLY A 149 -2.86 2.01 5.63
N GLY A 150 -2.85 0.67 5.58
CA GLY A 150 -3.88 -0.12 4.90
C GLY A 150 -3.56 -0.44 3.44
N GLY A 151 -2.45 0.09 2.91
CA GLY A 151 -1.92 -0.27 1.59
C GLY A 151 -0.48 -0.78 1.68
N PRO A 152 0.06 -1.34 0.60
CA PRO A 152 1.32 -2.09 0.63
C PRO A 152 2.58 -1.25 0.81
N LEU A 153 2.57 0.03 0.41
CA LEU A 153 3.78 0.86 0.51
C LEU A 153 4.04 1.39 1.92
N VAL A 154 3.01 1.40 2.79
CA VAL A 154 3.11 1.83 4.18
C VAL A 154 2.49 0.75 5.06
N VAL A 155 3.32 -0.16 5.56
CA VAL A 155 2.89 -1.33 6.35
C VAL A 155 3.62 -1.33 7.68
N GLY A 156 2.90 -1.20 8.76
CA GLY A 156 3.28 -1.45 10.16
C GLY A 156 4.78 -1.34 10.47
N VAL A 157 5.41 -2.47 10.75
CA VAL A 157 6.84 -2.54 11.12
C VAL A 157 7.77 -2.10 9.98
N ALA A 158 7.42 -2.38 8.73
CA ALA A 158 8.24 -2.02 7.57
C ALA A 158 8.45 -0.52 7.41
N VAL A 159 7.53 0.32 7.91
CA VAL A 159 7.67 1.79 7.89
C VAL A 159 8.88 2.25 8.71
N HIS A 160 9.12 1.62 9.86
CA HIS A 160 10.27 1.95 10.70
C HIS A 160 11.58 1.68 9.98
N GLU A 161 11.68 0.54 9.28
CA GLU A 161 12.87 0.20 8.50
C GLU A 161 13.09 1.16 7.32
N LYS A 162 12.01 1.53 6.62
CA LYS A 162 12.07 2.52 5.52
C LYS A 162 12.55 3.87 6.04
N LEU A 163 11.96 4.37 7.12
CA LEU A 163 12.36 5.63 7.74
C LEU A 163 13.82 5.60 8.20
N LEU A 164 14.25 4.49 8.82
CA LEU A 164 15.63 4.32 9.25
C LEU A 164 16.60 4.42 8.07
N ARG A 165 16.35 3.65 6.99
CA ARG A 165 17.19 3.63 5.79
C ARG A 165 17.22 5.00 5.10
N LEU A 166 16.07 5.66 4.98
CA LEU A 166 15.97 6.99 4.39
C LEU A 166 16.67 8.05 5.24
N SER A 167 16.54 8.01 6.57
CA SER A 167 17.23 8.93 7.47
C SER A 167 18.74 8.79 7.37
N CYS A 168 19.24 7.55 7.29
CA CYS A 168 20.66 7.31 7.05
C CYS A 168 21.11 7.87 5.69
N ALA A 169 20.30 7.68 4.64
CA ALA A 169 20.58 8.24 3.33
C ALA A 169 20.61 9.77 3.35
N MET A 170 19.67 10.41 4.05
CA MET A 170 19.65 11.87 4.22
C MET A 170 20.90 12.37 4.97
N ALA A 171 21.32 11.68 6.04
CA ALA A 171 22.55 12.04 6.76
C ALA A 171 23.80 11.94 5.88
N VAL A 172 23.87 10.91 5.02
CA VAL A 172 24.94 10.80 4.01
C VAL A 172 24.91 11.96 3.03
N LEU A 173 23.72 12.30 2.50
CA LEU A 173 23.56 13.41 1.54
C LEU A 173 23.95 14.77 2.16
N CYS A 174 23.79 14.93 3.48
CA CYS A 174 24.23 16.12 4.21
C CYS A 174 25.73 16.13 4.52
N GLY A 175 26.42 15.00 4.32
CA GLY A 175 27.83 14.86 4.66
C GLY A 175 28.08 14.76 6.17
N ASP A 176 27.08 14.36 6.98
CA ASP A 176 27.17 14.28 8.44
C ASP A 176 27.97 13.06 8.91
N VAL A 177 29.21 12.98 8.42
CA VAL A 177 30.19 11.95 8.79
C VAL A 177 31.31 12.62 9.58
N TYR A 178 31.46 12.24 10.86
CA TYR A 178 32.47 12.76 11.79
C TYR A 178 33.26 11.60 12.37
N ASP A 179 34.57 11.69 12.35
CA ASP A 179 35.48 10.64 12.85
C ASP A 179 35.13 9.23 12.36
N GLY A 180 34.77 9.12 11.08
CA GLY A 180 34.38 7.86 10.47
C GLY A 180 33.01 7.32 10.87
N ASN A 181 32.22 8.09 11.63
CA ASN A 181 30.87 7.72 12.05
C ASN A 181 29.81 8.60 11.36
N LEU A 182 28.75 7.99 10.85
CA LEU A 182 27.56 8.69 10.36
C LEU A 182 26.70 9.13 11.52
N GLN A 183 26.41 10.43 11.60
CA GLN A 183 25.54 10.99 12.64
C GLN A 183 24.11 11.15 12.10
N VAL A 184 23.18 10.37 12.62
CA VAL A 184 21.77 10.40 12.20
C VAL A 184 20.93 11.05 13.29
N THR A 185 20.28 12.15 12.98
CA THR A 185 19.48 12.93 13.92
C THR A 185 18.01 12.96 13.55
N SER A 186 17.14 13.45 14.43
CA SER A 186 15.72 13.70 14.15
C SER A 186 15.49 14.62 12.95
N LYS A 187 16.41 15.55 12.66
CA LYS A 187 16.36 16.39 11.45
C LYS A 187 16.41 15.57 10.14
N HIS A 188 17.28 14.56 10.10
CA HIS A 188 17.35 13.66 8.94
C HIS A 188 16.07 12.82 8.79
N LEU A 189 15.47 12.44 9.92
CA LEU A 189 14.19 11.77 9.95
C LEU A 189 13.05 12.67 9.43
N ASP A 190 13.03 13.95 9.79
CA ASP A 190 12.05 14.90 9.29
C ASP A 190 12.15 15.07 7.78
N TRP A 191 13.35 15.17 7.23
CA TRP A 191 13.54 15.23 5.78
C TRP A 191 13.13 13.93 5.08
N ALA A 192 13.50 12.77 5.66
CA ALA A 192 13.09 11.47 5.15
C ALA A 192 11.55 11.32 5.13
N GLN A 193 10.88 11.75 6.19
CA GLN A 193 9.42 11.76 6.26
C GLN A 193 8.80 12.70 5.23
N GLN A 194 9.29 13.93 5.11
CA GLN A 194 8.76 14.90 4.15
C GLN A 194 8.91 14.39 2.71
N TRP A 195 10.06 13.82 2.39
CA TRP A 195 10.30 13.28 1.07
C TRP A 195 9.42 12.05 0.78
N LEU A 196 9.26 11.16 1.75
CA LEU A 196 8.37 10.01 1.61
C LEU A 196 6.91 10.46 1.40
N ARG A 197 6.43 11.44 2.19
CA ARG A 197 5.09 12.03 2.02
C ARG A 197 4.93 12.67 0.64
N TYR A 198 5.88 13.47 0.22
CA TYR A 198 5.87 14.07 -1.12
C TYR A 198 5.74 13.00 -2.20
N THR A 199 6.50 11.92 -2.09
CA THR A 199 6.46 10.82 -3.06
C THR A 199 5.10 10.11 -3.07
N LEU A 200 4.53 9.81 -1.89
CA LEU A 200 3.24 9.12 -1.77
C LEU A 200 2.05 9.97 -2.23
N GLU A 201 2.13 11.30 -2.08
CA GLU A 201 1.09 12.25 -2.53
C GLU A 201 1.29 12.72 -3.97
N LYS A 202 2.40 12.37 -4.61
CA LYS A 202 2.69 12.77 -5.98
C LYS A 202 1.52 12.38 -6.92
N PRO A 203 0.96 13.33 -7.71
CA PRO A 203 -0.19 13.05 -8.57
C PRO A 203 0.04 11.92 -9.56
N SER A 204 1.25 11.79 -10.07
CA SER A 204 1.65 10.72 -10.98
C SER A 204 1.72 9.34 -10.32
N LEU A 205 2.04 9.24 -9.02
CA LEU A 205 1.99 8.00 -8.26
C LEU A 205 0.57 7.66 -7.81
N SER A 206 -0.19 8.65 -7.34
CA SER A 206 -1.59 8.53 -6.89
C SER A 206 -1.84 7.59 -5.70
N TYR A 207 -0.82 7.28 -4.91
CA TYR A 207 -0.95 6.34 -3.77
C TYR A 207 -1.82 6.91 -2.64
N GLY A 208 -1.64 8.18 -2.29
CA GLY A 208 -2.47 8.83 -1.27
C GLY A 208 -3.96 8.83 -1.64
N ALA A 209 -4.30 9.06 -2.93
CA ALA A 209 -5.66 8.96 -3.42
C ALA A 209 -6.23 7.53 -3.30
N TYR A 210 -5.44 6.52 -3.66
CA TYR A 210 -5.79 5.11 -3.49
C TYR A 210 -6.13 4.78 -2.02
N ILE A 211 -5.32 5.21 -1.07
CA ILE A 211 -5.56 4.95 0.35
C ILE A 211 -6.83 5.62 0.83
N ARG A 212 -7.06 6.88 0.45
CA ARG A 212 -8.28 7.61 0.84
C ARG A 212 -9.54 6.92 0.31
N GLU A 213 -9.54 6.46 -0.93
CA GLU A 213 -10.69 5.75 -1.50
C GLU A 213 -10.89 4.38 -0.85
N LYS A 214 -9.80 3.62 -0.65
CA LYS A 214 -9.86 2.32 0.05
C LYS A 214 -10.49 2.45 1.43
N ARG A 215 -10.05 3.44 2.21
CA ARG A 215 -10.61 3.70 3.55
C ARG A 215 -12.09 4.08 3.52
N ARG A 216 -12.49 4.93 2.56
CA ARG A 216 -13.91 5.26 2.37
C ARG A 216 -14.75 4.03 2.03
N ALA A 217 -14.23 3.15 1.20
CA ALA A 217 -14.91 1.90 0.86
C ALA A 217 -15.03 0.96 2.07
N GLU A 218 -13.96 0.83 2.86
CA GLU A 218 -13.94 0.03 4.09
C GLU A 218 -14.91 0.61 5.15
N GLN A 219 -14.89 1.93 5.35
CA GLN A 219 -15.81 2.61 6.25
C GLN A 219 -17.27 2.40 5.83
N LYS A 220 -17.58 2.63 4.55
CA LYS A 220 -18.93 2.38 4.02
C LYS A 220 -19.37 0.93 4.21
N LYS A 221 -18.44 -0.02 4.00
CA LYS A 221 -18.71 -1.44 4.25
C LYS A 221 -19.03 -1.69 5.72
N GLN A 222 -18.28 -1.12 6.66
CA GLN A 222 -18.52 -1.29 8.09
C GLN A 222 -19.84 -0.63 8.53
N GLU A 223 -20.16 0.56 8.02
CA GLU A 223 -21.44 1.22 8.24
C GLU A 223 -22.60 0.35 7.75
N ASN A 224 -22.47 -0.28 6.59
CA ASN A 224 -23.46 -1.20 6.06
C ASN A 224 -23.60 -2.46 6.94
N ILE A 225 -22.51 -3.04 7.42
CA ILE A 225 -22.55 -4.20 8.34
C ILE A 225 -23.29 -3.83 9.61
N ASN A 226 -22.97 -2.71 10.24
CA ASN A 226 -23.61 -2.25 11.47
C ASN A 226 -25.10 -2.00 11.24
N TRP A 227 -25.47 -1.38 10.12
CA TRP A 227 -26.86 -1.13 9.77
C TRP A 227 -27.63 -2.45 9.56
N ILE A 228 -27.05 -3.43 8.83
CA ILE A 228 -27.69 -4.74 8.63
C ILE A 228 -27.95 -5.42 9.97
N LYS A 229 -26.99 -5.43 10.88
CA LYS A 229 -27.13 -6.02 12.21
C LYS A 229 -28.29 -5.37 13.00
N ALA A 230 -28.33 -4.04 13.03
CA ALA A 230 -29.40 -3.30 13.66
C ALA A 230 -30.80 -3.63 13.05
N GLN A 231 -30.87 -3.78 11.71
CA GLN A 231 -32.15 -4.18 11.08
C GLN A 231 -32.56 -5.64 11.41
N LEU A 232 -31.58 -6.55 11.53
CA LEU A 232 -31.87 -7.95 11.93
C LEU A 232 -32.28 -8.05 13.40
N GLU A 233 -31.75 -7.21 14.27
CA GLU A 233 -32.18 -7.11 15.67
C GLU A 233 -33.64 -6.59 15.78
N LEU A 234 -34.00 -5.55 15.02
CA LEU A 234 -35.35 -4.98 14.98
C LEU A 234 -36.36 -5.91 14.32
N HIS A 235 -35.93 -6.61 13.28
CA HIS A 235 -36.77 -7.44 12.44
C HIS A 235 -36.13 -8.82 12.19
N PRO A 236 -36.12 -9.74 13.17
CA PRO A 236 -35.46 -11.05 13.00
C PRO A 236 -35.96 -11.85 11.78
N ALA A 237 -37.25 -11.69 11.42
CA ALA A 237 -37.86 -12.34 10.27
C ALA A 237 -37.25 -11.83 8.91
N LEU A 238 -36.63 -10.66 8.89
CA LEU A 238 -35.96 -10.11 7.72
C LEU A 238 -34.87 -11.06 7.19
N LYS A 239 -34.25 -11.83 8.07
CA LYS A 239 -33.22 -12.80 7.73
C LYS A 239 -33.64 -13.78 6.65
N SER A 240 -34.87 -14.31 6.73
CA SER A 240 -35.41 -15.26 5.74
C SER A 240 -35.49 -14.65 4.34
N LEU A 241 -35.79 -13.35 4.23
CA LEU A 241 -35.80 -12.61 2.97
C LEU A 241 -34.38 -12.38 2.44
N LEU A 242 -33.46 -12.00 3.32
CA LEU A 242 -32.10 -11.64 2.95
C LEU A 242 -31.25 -12.85 2.55
N THR A 243 -31.60 -14.05 3.01
CA THR A 243 -30.95 -15.31 2.63
C THR A 243 -31.55 -15.97 1.38
N ALA A 244 -32.69 -15.48 0.90
CA ALA A 244 -33.30 -15.94 -0.33
C ALA A 244 -32.49 -15.50 -1.56
N SER A 245 -32.56 -16.26 -2.65
CA SER A 245 -31.90 -15.90 -3.92
C SER A 245 -32.47 -14.62 -4.54
N SER A 246 -33.73 -14.33 -4.28
CA SER A 246 -34.41 -13.07 -4.63
C SER A 246 -35.73 -12.98 -3.85
N PHE A 247 -36.25 -11.76 -3.68
CA PHE A 247 -37.53 -11.49 -3.06
C PHE A 247 -38.29 -10.38 -3.77
N LYS A 248 -39.59 -10.26 -3.52
CA LYS A 248 -40.41 -9.15 -4.02
C LYS A 248 -40.74 -8.16 -2.91
N GLY A 249 -40.98 -6.90 -3.25
CA GLY A 249 -41.25 -5.84 -2.27
C GLY A 249 -42.40 -6.11 -1.31
N TYR A 250 -43.48 -6.77 -1.78
CA TYR A 250 -44.62 -7.11 -0.94
C TYR A 250 -44.27 -8.16 0.14
N GLN A 251 -43.28 -9.02 -0.11
CA GLN A 251 -42.86 -10.03 0.87
C GLN A 251 -42.26 -9.42 2.14
N ILE A 252 -41.71 -8.18 2.04
CA ILE A 252 -41.24 -7.44 3.21
C ILE A 252 -42.40 -7.15 4.14
N THR A 253 -43.52 -6.68 3.60
CA THR A 253 -44.75 -6.41 4.36
C THR A 253 -45.31 -7.69 5.03
N GLU A 254 -45.41 -8.79 4.27
CA GLU A 254 -45.93 -10.06 4.76
C GLU A 254 -45.06 -10.68 5.85
N ILE A 255 -43.76 -10.75 5.65
CA ILE A 255 -42.86 -11.47 6.55
C ILE A 255 -42.53 -10.64 7.80
N LEU A 256 -42.42 -9.32 7.68
CA LEU A 256 -42.11 -8.46 8.82
C LEU A 256 -43.36 -7.97 9.58
N GLY A 257 -44.54 -8.10 9.00
CA GLY A 257 -45.79 -7.60 9.59
C GLY A 257 -45.83 -6.07 9.72
N ILE A 258 -45.05 -5.33 8.89
CA ILE A 258 -45.02 -3.87 8.89
C ILE A 258 -45.90 -3.30 7.79
N ASP A 259 -46.25 -2.04 7.90
CA ASP A 259 -47.05 -1.39 6.87
C ASP A 259 -46.30 -1.18 5.56
N ARG A 260 -47.05 -0.82 4.50
CA ARG A 260 -46.46 -0.63 3.15
C ARG A 260 -45.51 0.54 3.09
N ALA A 261 -45.68 1.57 3.91
CA ALA A 261 -44.81 2.76 3.91
C ALA A 261 -43.46 2.42 4.54
N ASP A 262 -43.45 1.71 5.66
CA ASP A 262 -42.24 1.24 6.33
C ASP A 262 -41.49 0.21 5.49
N ALA A 263 -42.21 -0.73 4.86
CA ALA A 263 -41.61 -1.67 3.92
C ALA A 263 -40.93 -0.98 2.72
N SER A 264 -41.60 0.06 2.18
CA SER A 264 -41.03 0.86 1.08
C SER A 264 -39.80 1.65 1.51
N LYS A 265 -39.80 2.19 2.73
CA LYS A 265 -38.67 2.91 3.31
C LYS A 265 -37.45 1.99 3.48
N LEU A 266 -37.67 0.81 4.09
CA LEU A 266 -36.62 -0.20 4.29
C LEU A 266 -36.03 -0.65 2.95
N LEU A 267 -36.88 -0.89 1.95
CA LEU A 267 -36.44 -1.27 0.61
C LEU A 267 -35.61 -0.16 -0.06
N SER A 268 -36.04 1.10 0.08
CA SER A 268 -35.31 2.25 -0.45
C SER A 268 -33.95 2.40 0.22
N GLU A 269 -33.84 2.13 1.50
CA GLU A 269 -32.55 2.13 2.23
C GLU A 269 -31.64 0.99 1.77
N LEU A 270 -32.17 -0.22 1.60
CA LEU A 270 -31.42 -1.36 1.05
C LEU A 270 -30.86 -1.06 -0.36
N LEU A 271 -31.67 -0.46 -1.22
CA LEU A 271 -31.26 -0.03 -2.56
C LEU A 271 -30.22 1.10 -2.50
N GLY A 272 -30.47 2.14 -1.71
CA GLY A 272 -29.58 3.30 -1.57
C GLY A 272 -28.20 2.93 -1.02
N ARG A 273 -28.12 1.92 -0.16
CA ARG A 273 -26.87 1.37 0.36
C ARG A 273 -26.19 0.41 -0.60
N GLY A 274 -26.87 -0.01 -1.69
CA GLY A 274 -26.37 -1.00 -2.64
C GLY A 274 -26.37 -2.43 -2.10
N LEU A 275 -27.17 -2.70 -1.06
CA LEU A 275 -27.29 -4.02 -0.42
C LEU A 275 -28.23 -4.98 -1.16
N VAL A 276 -29.07 -4.44 -2.02
CA VAL A 276 -29.90 -5.20 -2.98
C VAL A 276 -29.82 -4.57 -4.36
N LYS A 277 -30.03 -5.39 -5.39
CA LYS A 277 -30.12 -4.94 -6.79
C LYS A 277 -31.50 -5.29 -7.34
N THR A 278 -32.03 -4.47 -8.21
CA THR A 278 -33.25 -4.78 -8.95
C THR A 278 -32.98 -5.92 -9.92
N GLY A 279 -33.77 -6.99 -9.79
CA GLY A 279 -33.78 -8.14 -10.68
C GLY A 279 -34.88 -8.07 -11.75
N ARG A 280 -35.12 -9.17 -12.43
CA ARG A 280 -36.23 -9.31 -13.40
C ARG A 280 -37.56 -9.35 -12.66
N SER A 281 -38.64 -8.91 -13.32
CA SER A 281 -40.02 -9.02 -12.83
C SER A 281 -40.24 -8.38 -11.44
N SER A 282 -39.65 -7.18 -11.23
CA SER A 282 -39.79 -6.43 -9.96
C SER A 282 -39.32 -7.20 -8.74
N SER A 283 -38.34 -8.10 -8.89
CA SER A 283 -37.68 -8.78 -7.79
C SER A 283 -36.43 -8.00 -7.34
N TYR A 284 -35.93 -8.31 -6.14
CA TYR A 284 -34.73 -7.75 -5.54
C TYR A 284 -33.76 -8.89 -5.22
N ILE A 285 -32.51 -8.71 -5.55
CA ILE A 285 -31.44 -9.71 -5.36
C ILE A 285 -30.51 -9.17 -4.28
N PRO A 286 -30.34 -9.88 -3.15
CA PRO A 286 -29.40 -9.50 -2.12
C PRO A 286 -27.96 -9.47 -2.62
N ASP A 287 -27.18 -8.49 -2.18
CA ASP A 287 -25.74 -8.42 -2.43
C ASP A 287 -25.00 -9.42 -1.54
N LYS A 288 -23.77 -9.78 -1.96
CA LYS A 288 -22.94 -10.75 -1.22
C LYS A 288 -22.71 -10.34 0.23
N LEU A 289 -22.43 -9.05 0.49
CA LEU A 289 -22.21 -8.54 1.85
C LEU A 289 -23.42 -8.79 2.74
N LEU A 290 -24.62 -8.53 2.21
CA LEU A 290 -25.87 -8.74 2.93
C LEU A 290 -26.09 -10.21 3.27
N LEU A 291 -25.85 -11.10 2.29
CA LEU A 291 -25.93 -12.55 2.48
C LEU A 291 -24.95 -13.06 3.53
N ASP A 292 -23.70 -12.59 3.48
CA ASP A 292 -22.64 -13.04 4.39
C ASP A 292 -22.95 -12.62 5.84
N VAL A 293 -23.39 -11.37 6.06
CA VAL A 293 -23.77 -10.89 7.40
C VAL A 293 -25.00 -11.64 7.94
N ALA A 294 -26.04 -11.83 7.11
CA ALA A 294 -27.25 -12.54 7.51
C ALA A 294 -26.95 -14.01 7.87
N ARG A 295 -26.02 -14.67 7.23
CA ARG A 295 -25.59 -16.03 7.54
C ARG A 295 -24.72 -16.12 8.80
N GLN A 296 -23.83 -15.16 9.04
CA GLN A 296 -22.96 -15.15 10.23
C GLN A 296 -23.76 -15.02 11.52
N GLU A 297 -24.85 -14.25 11.53
CA GLU A 297 -25.77 -14.17 12.68
C GLU A 297 -26.50 -15.51 12.96
N GLU A 298 -26.43 -16.48 12.03
CA GLU A 298 -26.96 -17.84 12.24
C GLU A 298 -26.10 -18.67 13.20
N VAL A 299 -24.83 -18.50 13.15
CA VAL A 299 -23.84 -19.26 13.96
C VAL A 299 -23.88 -18.77 15.41
N ASN A 300 -24.11 -17.47 15.63
CA ASN A 300 -24.09 -16.87 16.97
C ASN A 300 -25.38 -17.11 17.80
N LEU A 301 -26.49 -17.53 17.16
CA LEU A 301 -27.74 -17.82 17.84
C LEU A 301 -27.91 -19.31 18.23
N ASN A 302 -26.97 -20.16 17.77
CA ASN A 302 -26.97 -21.61 18.04
C ASN A 302 -25.87 -22.04 19.02
N VAL A 303 -25.23 -21.11 19.73
CA VAL A 303 -24.27 -21.32 20.82
C VAL A 303 -24.87 -20.75 22.11
#